data_30478afc205b390eb64405bdf20ed7ac
#
_entry.id   30478afc205b390eb64405bdf20ed7ac
#
_cell.length_a   1.000
_cell.length_b   1.000
_cell.length_c   1.000
_cell.angle_alpha   90.00
_cell.angle_beta   90.00
_cell.angle_gamma   90.00
#
_symmetry.space_group_name_H-M   'P 1'
#
loop_
_entity.id
_entity.type
_entity.pdbx_description
1 polymer ?
#
loop_
_entity_poly.entity_id
_entity_poly.type
_entity_poly.pdbx_seq_one_letter_code
_entity_poly.pdbx_strand_id
1 'polypeptide(L)'
;QTYAHKALTGRAYTYIDPERYGEASGFANPDESEHDLFAMGHTSTSVSLGCGLAHARDLAGDAYNVITIIGDGSLSGGLAFEGFNNAAELDSNLIIIVNDNDQSIAENHGGLYRNLAELRASNGTCERNVFRAMGLDYRYLDAGNDVLALVDALQELRDIDHPIVLHVSTAKGKGFEPAQSDPERWHHVGPFDMATGRKLCPGHPSEPAPRTYADITGEALSAAIERDPQVVGITAATPYIMGFTPELRAAAGKQFVDVGIAEEHAVTFATALARSGAKPVFGVYGTFLQRAYDELWHDLCLNDAPATILVFGASIFGTTSETHLSFFDISMLGGLPNMHYLAPACMEEYLSMLSWSLDHREHPVAIRVPGIGLVSRPDLAPAEDTDYSAVRYNVVRQGRDVAVLALGDFFELGERVANRLAAEYGIEATLVNPRYATELDREFLDSLAAEHRV
;
A
#
# COMPACT_ATOMS: atom_id res chain seq x y z
N GLN A 1 -15.75 -6.26 0.57
CA GLN A 1 -16.65 -6.14 -0.60
C GLN A 1 -16.45 -7.32 -1.56
N THR A 2 -15.24 -7.61 -1.99
CA THR A 2 -14.95 -8.66 -2.99
C THR A 2 -15.39 -10.04 -2.52
N TYR A 3 -15.21 -10.40 -1.27
CA TYR A 3 -15.63 -11.71 -0.75
C TYR A 3 -17.14 -11.93 -0.84
N ALA A 4 -17.94 -10.92 -0.49
CA ALA A 4 -19.39 -11.01 -0.63
C ALA A 4 -19.81 -11.15 -2.10
N HIS A 5 -19.21 -10.39 -3.01
CA HIS A 5 -19.42 -10.50 -4.44
C HIS A 5 -19.07 -11.91 -4.96
N LYS A 6 -17.90 -12.42 -4.62
CA LYS A 6 -17.47 -13.77 -5.03
C LYS A 6 -18.39 -14.87 -4.47
N ALA A 7 -18.79 -14.74 -3.21
CA ALA A 7 -19.74 -15.69 -2.61
C ALA A 7 -21.08 -15.71 -3.34
N LEU A 8 -21.65 -14.54 -3.67
CA LEU A 8 -22.92 -14.40 -4.38
C LEU A 8 -22.84 -14.84 -5.85
N THR A 9 -21.66 -14.80 -6.46
CA THR A 9 -21.40 -15.21 -7.84
C THR A 9 -20.86 -16.65 -7.98
N GLY A 10 -21.14 -17.51 -6.99
CA GLY A 10 -20.92 -18.95 -7.05
C GLY A 10 -19.58 -19.45 -6.49
N ARG A 11 -18.73 -18.56 -5.93
CA ARG A 11 -17.40 -18.91 -5.37
C ARG A 11 -17.38 -19.01 -3.85
N ALA A 12 -18.53 -19.16 -3.18
CA ALA A 12 -18.61 -19.29 -1.72
C ALA A 12 -17.79 -20.48 -1.17
N TYR A 13 -17.63 -21.54 -1.95
CA TYR A 13 -16.88 -22.73 -1.59
C TYR A 13 -15.41 -22.42 -1.24
N THR A 14 -14.80 -21.42 -1.86
CA THR A 14 -13.40 -21.04 -1.57
C THR A 14 -13.18 -20.45 -0.18
N TYR A 15 -14.27 -20.18 0.56
CA TYR A 15 -14.23 -19.62 1.92
C TYR A 15 -14.74 -20.59 2.99
N ILE A 16 -15.45 -21.65 2.60
CA ILE A 16 -16.09 -22.59 3.52
C ILE A 16 -15.50 -24.01 3.45
N ASP A 17 -14.81 -24.34 2.37
CA ASP A 17 -14.16 -25.64 2.18
C ASP A 17 -12.64 -25.49 2.34
N PRO A 18 -12.05 -26.03 3.43
CA PRO A 18 -10.60 -25.94 3.68
C PRO A 18 -9.72 -26.52 2.58
N GLU A 19 -10.20 -27.53 1.83
CA GLU A 19 -9.45 -28.15 0.73
C GLU A 19 -9.37 -27.24 -0.50
N ARG A 20 -10.24 -26.23 -0.57
CA ARG A 20 -10.40 -25.31 -1.69
C ARG A 20 -10.00 -23.86 -1.37
N TYR A 21 -9.45 -23.62 -0.19
CA TYR A 21 -8.92 -22.31 0.16
C TYR A 21 -7.81 -21.89 -0.82
N GLY A 22 -7.94 -20.68 -1.36
CA GLY A 22 -6.98 -20.12 -2.33
C GLY A 22 -7.26 -20.44 -3.80
N GLU A 23 -8.34 -21.17 -4.13
CA GLU A 23 -8.77 -21.35 -5.52
C GLU A 23 -9.32 -20.05 -6.14
N ALA A 24 -9.74 -19.09 -5.33
CA ALA A 24 -10.08 -17.74 -5.78
C ALA A 24 -9.15 -16.71 -5.17
N SER A 25 -8.76 -15.70 -5.95
CA SER A 25 -7.95 -14.59 -5.48
C SER A 25 -8.71 -13.69 -4.51
N GLY A 26 -8.02 -12.84 -3.76
CA GLY A 26 -8.63 -11.89 -2.83
C GLY A 26 -9.37 -10.73 -3.52
N PHE A 27 -9.22 -10.55 -4.84
CA PHE A 27 -9.73 -9.43 -5.61
C PHE A 27 -10.52 -9.90 -6.83
N ALA A 28 -11.26 -8.97 -7.48
CA ALA A 28 -11.97 -9.28 -8.71
C ALA A 28 -10.97 -9.70 -9.81
N ASN A 29 -11.28 -10.77 -10.51
CA ASN A 29 -10.44 -11.32 -11.56
C ASN A 29 -11.32 -11.90 -12.70
N PRO A 30 -11.28 -11.32 -13.90
CA PRO A 30 -12.05 -11.81 -15.08
C PRO A 30 -11.76 -13.27 -15.45
N ASP A 31 -10.55 -13.78 -15.15
CA ASP A 31 -10.20 -15.18 -15.42
C ASP A 31 -10.92 -16.17 -14.48
N GLU A 32 -11.46 -15.69 -13.37
CA GLU A 32 -12.22 -16.50 -12.42
C GLU A 32 -13.73 -16.53 -12.70
N SER A 33 -14.29 -15.45 -13.26
CA SER A 33 -15.74 -15.32 -13.40
C SER A 33 -16.12 -14.23 -14.40
N GLU A 34 -17.15 -14.51 -15.22
CA GLU A 34 -17.79 -13.52 -16.10
C GLU A 34 -18.45 -12.35 -15.35
N HIS A 35 -18.63 -12.47 -14.03
CA HIS A 35 -19.14 -11.41 -13.17
C HIS A 35 -18.06 -10.42 -12.70
N ASP A 36 -16.80 -10.69 -12.99
CA ASP A 36 -15.67 -9.84 -12.65
C ASP A 36 -15.20 -9.12 -13.92
N LEU A 37 -15.70 -7.90 -14.18
CA LEU A 37 -15.43 -7.18 -15.44
C LEU A 37 -13.97 -6.73 -15.58
N PHE A 38 -13.28 -6.48 -14.46
CA PHE A 38 -11.91 -5.99 -14.44
C PHE A 38 -11.09 -6.68 -13.35
N ALA A 39 -9.81 -6.89 -13.59
CA ALA A 39 -8.85 -7.22 -12.55
C ALA A 39 -8.62 -5.96 -11.69
N MET A 40 -9.04 -6.01 -10.43
CA MET A 40 -9.02 -4.83 -9.55
C MET A 40 -8.41 -5.16 -8.19
N GLY A 41 -7.41 -4.38 -7.80
CA GLY A 41 -6.79 -4.48 -6.48
C GLY A 41 -6.45 -3.11 -5.89
N HIS A 42 -6.16 -2.13 -6.75
CA HIS A 42 -5.94 -0.75 -6.36
C HIS A 42 -7.25 0.04 -6.43
N THR A 43 -7.51 0.83 -5.40
CA THR A 43 -8.78 1.57 -5.26
C THR A 43 -8.83 2.82 -6.12
N SER A 44 -9.96 3.58 -6.06
CA SER A 44 -10.17 4.89 -6.70
C SER A 44 -10.40 4.87 -8.21
N THR A 45 -10.43 3.70 -8.86
CA THR A 45 -10.54 3.56 -10.32
C THR A 45 -11.97 3.40 -10.82
N SER A 46 -12.93 3.01 -9.97
CA SER A 46 -14.25 2.55 -10.39
C SER A 46 -15.07 3.60 -11.12
N VAL A 47 -14.98 4.89 -10.73
CA VAL A 47 -15.74 5.96 -11.39
C VAL A 47 -15.26 6.14 -12.84
N SER A 48 -13.94 6.22 -13.04
CA SER A 48 -13.35 6.33 -14.40
C SER A 48 -13.68 5.13 -15.28
N LEU A 49 -13.65 3.90 -14.72
CA LEU A 49 -14.07 2.70 -15.44
C LEU A 49 -15.55 2.74 -15.81
N GLY A 50 -16.40 3.23 -14.91
CA GLY A 50 -17.82 3.43 -15.15
C GLY A 50 -18.10 4.45 -16.25
N CYS A 51 -17.41 5.58 -16.28
CA CYS A 51 -17.50 6.57 -17.36
C CYS A 51 -17.15 5.91 -18.72
N GLY A 52 -16.08 5.13 -18.78
CA GLY A 52 -15.69 4.42 -19.99
C GLY A 52 -16.74 3.39 -20.44
N LEU A 53 -17.32 2.63 -19.50
CA LEU A 53 -18.39 1.67 -19.81
C LEU A 53 -19.66 2.36 -20.31
N ALA A 54 -20.09 3.46 -19.66
CA ALA A 54 -21.25 4.22 -20.07
C ALA A 54 -21.08 4.78 -21.47
N HIS A 55 -19.94 5.38 -21.74
CA HIS A 55 -19.62 5.93 -23.06
C HIS A 55 -19.57 4.83 -24.15
N ALA A 56 -18.96 3.68 -23.86
CA ALA A 56 -18.89 2.54 -24.80
C ALA A 56 -20.30 1.98 -25.09
N ARG A 57 -21.17 1.86 -24.08
CA ARG A 57 -22.58 1.47 -24.26
C ARG A 57 -23.30 2.43 -25.21
N ASP A 58 -23.12 3.73 -25.01
CA ASP A 58 -23.80 4.75 -25.85
C ASP A 58 -23.34 4.70 -27.29
N LEU A 59 -22.05 4.52 -27.52
CA LEU A 59 -21.49 4.33 -28.86
C LEU A 59 -22.02 3.06 -29.55
N ALA A 60 -22.29 2.00 -28.78
CA ALA A 60 -22.89 0.77 -29.29
C ALA A 60 -24.41 0.91 -29.55
N GLY A 61 -25.06 1.92 -29.01
CA GLY A 61 -26.51 2.10 -29.06
C GLY A 61 -27.26 1.15 -28.12
N ASP A 62 -26.57 0.60 -27.12
CA ASP A 62 -27.16 -0.25 -26.11
C ASP A 62 -27.85 0.57 -25.02
N ALA A 63 -28.72 -0.07 -24.21
CA ALA A 63 -29.56 0.59 -23.22
C ALA A 63 -29.52 -0.03 -21.82
N TYR A 64 -28.41 -0.62 -21.40
CA TYR A 64 -28.26 -1.16 -20.04
C TYR A 64 -27.77 -0.08 -19.06
N ASN A 65 -28.12 -0.25 -17.79
CA ASN A 65 -27.65 0.64 -16.75
C ASN A 65 -26.17 0.34 -16.39
N VAL A 66 -25.37 1.39 -16.24
CA VAL A 66 -23.99 1.28 -15.71
C VAL A 66 -24.00 1.74 -14.27
N ILE A 67 -23.56 0.85 -13.36
CA ILE A 67 -23.50 1.11 -11.92
C ILE A 67 -22.05 0.93 -11.46
N THR A 68 -21.48 1.95 -10.83
CA THR A 68 -20.17 1.86 -10.19
C THR A 68 -20.29 1.97 -8.68
N ILE A 69 -19.41 1.31 -7.95
CA ILE A 69 -19.36 1.39 -6.50
C ILE A 69 -17.99 1.87 -6.09
N ILE A 70 -17.94 2.94 -5.28
CA ILE A 70 -16.71 3.47 -4.68
C ILE A 70 -16.90 3.58 -3.17
N GLY A 71 -15.91 3.12 -2.38
CA GLY A 71 -15.91 3.34 -0.94
C GLY A 71 -15.45 4.76 -0.58
N ASP A 72 -15.90 5.27 0.56
CA ASP A 72 -15.54 6.59 1.07
C ASP A 72 -14.03 6.79 1.18
N GLY A 73 -13.28 5.82 1.74
CA GLY A 73 -11.81 5.90 1.77
C GLY A 73 -11.17 6.07 0.39
N SER A 74 -11.76 5.48 -0.65
CA SER A 74 -11.27 5.54 -2.02
C SER A 74 -11.52 6.90 -2.69
N LEU A 75 -12.37 7.76 -2.12
CA LEU A 75 -12.65 9.09 -2.65
C LEU A 75 -11.45 10.05 -2.49
N SER A 76 -10.49 9.77 -1.61
CA SER A 76 -9.29 10.62 -1.46
C SER A 76 -8.28 10.48 -2.60
N GLY A 77 -8.37 9.45 -3.43
CA GLY A 77 -7.48 9.28 -4.58
C GLY A 77 -7.75 10.32 -5.67
N GLY A 78 -6.68 10.88 -6.26
CA GLY A 78 -6.78 11.88 -7.32
C GLY A 78 -7.62 11.41 -8.51
N LEU A 79 -7.41 10.17 -8.95
CA LEU A 79 -8.17 9.57 -10.07
C LEU A 79 -9.69 9.51 -9.80
N ALA A 80 -10.13 9.38 -8.53
CA ALA A 80 -11.56 9.45 -8.20
C ALA A 80 -12.12 10.84 -8.50
N PHE A 81 -11.42 11.91 -8.12
CA PHE A 81 -11.82 13.29 -8.44
C PHE A 81 -11.85 13.54 -9.95
N GLU A 82 -10.85 13.08 -10.69
CA GLU A 82 -10.82 13.14 -12.16
C GLU A 82 -12.02 12.41 -12.76
N GLY A 83 -12.33 11.21 -12.25
CA GLY A 83 -13.49 10.43 -12.66
C GLY A 83 -14.82 11.15 -12.40
N PHE A 84 -15.03 11.75 -11.23
CA PHE A 84 -16.22 12.53 -10.90
C PHE A 84 -16.35 13.78 -11.76
N ASN A 85 -15.23 14.50 -11.98
CA ASN A 85 -15.23 15.66 -12.85
C ASN A 85 -15.63 15.32 -14.29
N ASN A 86 -15.12 14.20 -14.83
CA ASN A 86 -15.49 13.76 -16.18
C ASN A 86 -16.92 13.18 -16.21
N ALA A 87 -17.38 12.51 -15.16
CA ALA A 87 -18.74 11.98 -15.09
C ALA A 87 -19.80 13.07 -15.24
N ALA A 88 -19.54 14.27 -14.73
CA ALA A 88 -20.46 15.42 -14.82
C ALA A 88 -20.67 15.93 -16.27
N GLU A 89 -19.80 15.58 -17.20
CA GLU A 89 -19.92 15.92 -18.63
C GLU A 89 -20.67 14.85 -19.44
N LEU A 90 -21.07 13.74 -18.80
CA LEU A 90 -21.79 12.68 -19.50
C LEU A 90 -23.30 12.98 -19.55
N ASP A 91 -23.87 13.02 -20.75
CA ASP A 91 -25.32 13.01 -20.96
C ASP A 91 -25.82 11.55 -21.08
N SER A 92 -25.64 10.77 -20.01
CA SER A 92 -25.77 9.33 -20.09
C SER A 92 -26.05 8.68 -18.76
N ASN A 93 -26.70 7.52 -18.78
CA ASN A 93 -26.98 6.73 -17.57
C ASN A 93 -25.68 6.26 -16.90
N LEU A 94 -25.40 6.80 -15.73
CA LEU A 94 -24.32 6.35 -14.84
C LEU A 94 -24.75 6.52 -13.38
N ILE A 95 -24.91 5.43 -12.66
CA ILE A 95 -25.23 5.44 -11.23
C ILE A 95 -23.97 5.21 -10.45
N ILE A 96 -23.51 6.20 -9.66
CA ILE A 96 -22.30 6.13 -8.84
C ILE A 96 -22.70 5.92 -7.39
N ILE A 97 -22.54 4.71 -6.87
CA ILE A 97 -22.82 4.39 -5.47
C ILE A 97 -21.58 4.73 -4.64
N VAL A 98 -21.70 5.75 -3.79
CA VAL A 98 -20.71 6.05 -2.75
C VAL A 98 -21.08 5.30 -1.49
N ASN A 99 -20.35 4.23 -1.18
CA ASN A 99 -20.53 3.44 0.04
C ASN A 99 -19.75 4.08 1.17
N ASP A 100 -20.43 4.89 1.99
CA ASP A 100 -19.85 5.64 3.09
C ASP A 100 -20.09 4.94 4.42
N ASN A 101 -19.01 4.48 5.04
CA ASN A 101 -19.02 3.88 6.39
C ASN A 101 -18.08 4.60 7.37
N ASP A 102 -17.62 5.80 7.00
CA ASP A 102 -16.74 6.67 7.78
C ASP A 102 -15.35 6.09 8.09
N GLN A 103 -14.92 5.11 7.30
CA GLN A 103 -13.68 4.39 7.53
C GLN A 103 -12.98 4.03 6.21
N SER A 104 -11.67 4.30 6.17
CA SER A 104 -10.76 3.64 5.24
C SER A 104 -10.26 2.31 5.85
N ILE A 105 -8.95 2.08 5.93
CA ILE A 105 -8.36 1.09 6.83
C ILE A 105 -8.44 1.67 8.25
N ALA A 106 -7.74 2.77 8.49
CA ALA A 106 -7.86 3.63 9.66
C ALA A 106 -8.99 4.67 9.49
N GLU A 107 -9.05 5.65 10.36
CA GLU A 107 -9.97 6.77 10.29
C GLU A 107 -9.72 7.65 9.06
N ASN A 108 -10.78 8.20 8.51
CA ASN A 108 -10.70 9.13 7.38
C ASN A 108 -10.34 10.57 7.85
N HIS A 109 -9.46 11.24 7.11
CA HIS A 109 -9.02 12.60 7.40
C HIS A 109 -9.22 13.54 6.20
N GLY A 110 -9.54 14.81 6.47
CA GLY A 110 -9.58 15.87 5.46
C GLY A 110 -10.92 16.54 5.26
N GLY A 111 -10.93 17.52 4.35
CA GLY A 111 -12.10 18.36 4.08
C GLY A 111 -13.26 17.60 3.44
N LEU A 112 -12.95 16.64 2.58
CA LEU A 112 -13.93 15.77 1.94
C LEU A 112 -14.76 15.01 2.98
N TYR A 113 -14.11 14.38 3.94
CA TYR A 113 -14.76 13.56 4.97
C TYR A 113 -15.58 14.37 5.95
N ARG A 114 -15.17 15.61 6.24
CA ARG A 114 -16.04 16.55 6.98
C ARG A 114 -17.32 16.85 6.22
N ASN A 115 -17.26 16.99 4.91
CA ASN A 115 -18.46 17.18 4.09
C ASN A 115 -19.34 15.93 4.04
N LEU A 116 -18.75 14.73 3.91
CA LEU A 116 -19.52 13.48 4.00
C LEU A 116 -20.22 13.34 5.35
N ALA A 117 -19.54 13.68 6.46
CA ALA A 117 -20.16 13.69 7.79
C ALA A 117 -21.33 14.67 7.91
N GLU A 118 -21.23 15.89 7.32
CA GLU A 118 -22.34 16.86 7.24
C GLU A 118 -23.51 16.31 6.41
N LEU A 119 -23.21 15.64 5.30
CA LEU A 119 -24.23 15.01 4.47
C LEU A 119 -24.93 13.85 5.21
N ARG A 120 -24.21 13.00 5.94
CA ARG A 120 -24.81 11.96 6.80
C ARG A 120 -25.70 12.61 7.89
N ALA A 121 -25.17 13.57 8.63
CA ALA A 121 -25.88 14.22 9.74
C ALA A 121 -27.16 14.96 9.30
N SER A 122 -27.21 15.42 8.04
CA SER A 122 -28.35 16.13 7.47
C SER A 122 -29.27 15.26 6.62
N ASN A 123 -29.10 13.96 6.59
CA ASN A 123 -29.78 13.07 5.64
C ASN A 123 -29.69 13.57 4.18
N GLY A 124 -28.50 14.00 3.79
CA GLY A 124 -28.20 14.47 2.44
C GLY A 124 -28.71 15.86 2.06
N THR A 125 -29.30 16.61 3.00
CA THR A 125 -29.93 17.92 2.72
C THR A 125 -28.97 19.11 2.90
N CYS A 126 -27.74 18.89 3.39
CA CYS A 126 -26.76 19.96 3.54
C CYS A 126 -26.52 20.69 2.20
N GLU A 127 -26.53 22.03 2.22
CA GLU A 127 -26.26 22.84 1.04
C GLU A 127 -24.82 22.66 0.52
N ARG A 128 -23.88 22.50 1.43
CA ARG A 128 -22.52 22.12 1.07
C ARG A 128 -22.50 20.64 0.68
N ASN A 129 -22.40 20.38 -0.60
CA ASN A 129 -22.39 19.04 -1.15
C ASN A 129 -21.36 18.97 -2.28
N VAL A 130 -20.27 18.28 -2.05
CA VAL A 130 -19.15 18.16 -2.99
C VAL A 130 -19.59 17.59 -4.34
N PHE A 131 -20.50 16.63 -4.36
CA PHE A 131 -20.97 16.01 -5.60
C PHE A 131 -21.82 16.96 -6.43
N ARG A 132 -22.73 17.69 -5.79
CA ARG A 132 -23.51 18.76 -6.46
C ARG A 132 -22.63 19.91 -6.93
N ALA A 133 -21.61 20.26 -6.16
CA ALA A 133 -20.66 21.30 -6.55
C ALA A 133 -19.83 20.90 -7.79
N MET A 134 -19.68 19.60 -8.06
CA MET A 134 -19.06 19.08 -9.29
C MET A 134 -20.06 18.93 -10.46
N GLY A 135 -21.34 19.29 -10.27
CA GLY A 135 -22.35 19.23 -11.33
C GLY A 135 -23.13 17.92 -11.40
N LEU A 136 -22.99 17.04 -10.43
CA LEU A 136 -23.69 15.75 -10.41
C LEU A 136 -25.01 15.83 -9.64
N ASP A 137 -26.02 15.11 -10.10
CA ASP A 137 -27.21 14.86 -9.31
C ASP A 137 -26.86 13.96 -8.11
N TYR A 138 -27.63 14.13 -7.02
CA TYR A 138 -27.28 13.51 -5.75
C TYR A 138 -28.52 13.03 -4.98
N ARG A 139 -28.47 11.79 -4.52
CA ARG A 139 -29.42 11.18 -3.62
C ARG A 139 -28.71 10.57 -2.42
N TYR A 140 -29.28 10.71 -1.23
CA TYR A 140 -28.79 10.09 0.00
C TYR A 140 -29.67 8.93 0.44
N LEU A 141 -29.07 7.85 0.93
CA LEU A 141 -29.74 6.71 1.54
C LEU A 141 -29.07 6.35 2.88
N ASP A 142 -29.80 6.59 3.98
CA ASP A 142 -29.31 6.31 5.34
C ASP A 142 -29.32 4.81 5.66
N ALA A 143 -30.33 4.07 5.19
CA ALA A 143 -30.52 2.66 5.45
C ALA A 143 -29.68 1.73 4.54
N GLY A 144 -28.40 2.02 4.37
CA GLY A 144 -27.54 1.31 3.40
C GLY A 144 -27.23 -0.15 3.72
N ASN A 145 -27.52 -0.63 4.93
CA ASN A 145 -27.47 -2.04 5.28
C ASN A 145 -28.83 -2.76 5.14
N ASP A 146 -29.87 -2.07 4.70
CA ASP A 146 -31.17 -2.64 4.41
C ASP A 146 -31.29 -2.94 2.90
N VAL A 147 -31.38 -4.23 2.56
CA VAL A 147 -31.46 -4.70 1.16
C VAL A 147 -32.69 -4.17 0.45
N LEU A 148 -33.85 -4.09 1.13
CA LEU A 148 -35.09 -3.61 0.50
C LEU A 148 -35.00 -2.11 0.21
N ALA A 149 -34.46 -1.32 1.12
CA ALA A 149 -34.22 0.12 0.90
C ALA A 149 -33.26 0.38 -0.28
N LEU A 150 -32.23 -0.47 -0.43
CA LEU A 150 -31.30 -0.39 -1.58
C LEU A 150 -32.02 -0.76 -2.89
N VAL A 151 -32.85 -1.82 -2.88
CA VAL A 151 -33.63 -2.21 -4.07
C VAL A 151 -34.57 -1.09 -4.50
N ASP A 152 -35.32 -0.49 -3.56
CA ASP A 152 -36.22 0.62 -3.85
C ASP A 152 -35.46 1.83 -4.43
N ALA A 153 -34.32 2.19 -3.82
CA ALA A 153 -33.51 3.29 -4.31
C ALA A 153 -32.97 3.05 -5.73
N LEU A 154 -32.50 1.82 -6.03
CA LEU A 154 -32.00 1.47 -7.35
C LEU A 154 -33.12 1.37 -8.40
N GLN A 155 -34.32 0.92 -8.01
CA GLN A 155 -35.49 0.91 -8.90
C GLN A 155 -35.92 2.31 -9.32
N GLU A 156 -35.85 3.28 -8.40
CA GLU A 156 -36.15 4.70 -8.72
C GLU A 156 -35.09 5.32 -9.63
N LEU A 157 -33.84 4.86 -9.58
CA LEU A 157 -32.72 5.36 -10.40
C LEU A 157 -32.54 4.56 -11.70
N ARG A 158 -33.31 3.50 -11.89
CA ARG A 158 -33.23 2.68 -13.09
C ARG A 158 -33.60 3.50 -14.33
N ASP A 159 -32.81 3.34 -15.37
CA ASP A 159 -33.04 3.96 -16.68
C ASP A 159 -33.03 5.50 -16.68
N ILE A 160 -32.32 6.13 -15.71
CA ILE A 160 -32.05 7.57 -15.75
C ILE A 160 -31.21 7.92 -16.99
N ASP A 161 -31.26 9.16 -17.44
CA ASP A 161 -30.58 9.66 -18.63
C ASP A 161 -29.37 10.56 -18.34
N HIS A 162 -28.96 10.64 -17.10
CA HIS A 162 -27.85 11.49 -16.62
C HIS A 162 -27.08 10.81 -15.48
N PRO A 163 -25.85 11.24 -15.16
CA PRO A 163 -25.08 10.74 -14.04
C PRO A 163 -25.67 11.17 -12.70
N ILE A 164 -25.73 10.23 -11.75
CA ILE A 164 -26.17 10.50 -10.38
C ILE A 164 -25.27 9.83 -9.34
N VAL A 165 -25.06 10.50 -8.22
CA VAL A 165 -24.44 9.95 -7.03
C VAL A 165 -25.52 9.44 -6.07
N LEU A 166 -25.55 8.14 -5.82
CA LEU A 166 -26.29 7.54 -4.72
C LEU A 166 -25.32 7.38 -3.52
N HIS A 167 -25.41 8.29 -2.57
CA HIS A 167 -24.61 8.25 -1.35
C HIS A 167 -25.30 7.38 -0.31
N VAL A 168 -24.68 6.24 0.01
CA VAL A 168 -25.25 5.20 0.86
C VAL A 168 -24.48 5.14 2.17
N SER A 169 -25.16 5.39 3.29
CA SER A 169 -24.57 5.24 4.62
C SER A 169 -24.64 3.79 5.08
N THR A 170 -23.50 3.21 5.44
CA THR A 170 -23.39 1.83 5.92
C THR A 170 -22.58 1.75 7.20
N ALA A 171 -22.69 0.64 7.91
CA ALA A 171 -21.87 0.35 9.10
C ALA A 171 -20.80 -0.70 8.76
N LYS A 172 -19.52 -0.33 8.87
CA LYS A 172 -18.42 -1.27 8.70
C LYS A 172 -18.47 -2.39 9.73
N GLY A 173 -18.30 -3.64 9.30
CA GLY A 173 -18.37 -4.81 10.17
C GLY A 173 -19.79 -5.21 10.59
N LYS A 174 -20.85 -4.66 9.97
CA LYS A 174 -22.25 -4.95 10.29
C LYS A 174 -22.55 -6.45 10.36
N GLY A 175 -23.12 -6.88 11.48
CA GLY A 175 -23.47 -8.28 11.74
C GLY A 175 -22.42 -9.05 12.56
N PHE A 176 -21.25 -8.46 12.82
CA PHE A 176 -20.23 -9.05 13.69
C PHE A 176 -19.71 -7.99 14.67
N GLU A 177 -20.15 -8.07 15.92
CA GLU A 177 -19.88 -7.04 16.94
C GLU A 177 -18.40 -6.72 17.12
N PRO A 178 -17.44 -7.69 17.16
CA PRO A 178 -16.02 -7.37 17.26
C PRO A 178 -15.49 -6.52 16.10
N ALA A 179 -16.06 -6.67 14.89
CA ALA A 179 -15.66 -5.86 13.73
C ALA A 179 -16.30 -4.47 13.71
N GLN A 180 -17.46 -4.31 14.37
CA GLN A 180 -18.11 -3.01 14.51
C GLN A 180 -17.43 -2.15 15.59
N SER A 181 -16.94 -2.79 16.66
CA SER A 181 -16.27 -2.10 17.78
C SER A 181 -14.81 -1.70 17.48
N ASP A 182 -14.14 -2.39 16.55
CA ASP A 182 -12.75 -2.11 16.16
C ASP A 182 -12.57 -2.30 14.63
N PRO A 183 -13.12 -1.39 13.81
CA PRO A 183 -13.16 -1.56 12.36
C PRO A 183 -11.78 -1.47 11.69
N GLU A 184 -10.78 -0.83 12.29
CA GLU A 184 -9.41 -0.80 11.78
C GLU A 184 -8.77 -2.18 11.88
N ARG A 185 -8.79 -2.79 13.07
CA ARG A 185 -8.25 -4.13 13.31
C ARG A 185 -8.88 -5.21 12.43
N TRP A 186 -10.17 -5.05 12.12
CA TRP A 186 -10.95 -6.02 11.36
C TRP A 186 -11.01 -5.72 9.85
N HIS A 187 -10.31 -4.71 9.37
CA HIS A 187 -10.27 -4.42 7.94
C HIS A 187 -9.65 -5.56 7.13
N HIS A 188 -8.54 -6.11 7.63
CA HIS A 188 -7.90 -7.31 7.09
C HIS A 188 -7.46 -8.20 8.25
N VAL A 189 -8.03 -9.40 8.34
CA VAL A 189 -7.78 -10.33 9.43
C VAL A 189 -7.51 -11.73 8.89
N GLY A 190 -6.48 -12.40 9.42
CA GLY A 190 -6.22 -13.81 9.20
C GLY A 190 -7.23 -14.70 9.96
N PRO A 191 -6.98 -16.00 10.05
CA PRO A 191 -7.84 -16.93 10.78
C PRO A 191 -8.12 -16.47 12.22
N PHE A 192 -9.36 -16.57 12.66
CA PHE A 192 -9.79 -16.18 14.01
C PHE A 192 -10.89 -17.11 14.54
N ASP A 193 -11.04 -17.14 15.85
CA ASP A 193 -12.11 -17.85 16.52
C ASP A 193 -13.41 -17.03 16.46
N MET A 194 -14.44 -17.58 15.84
CA MET A 194 -15.72 -16.90 15.59
C MET A 194 -16.46 -16.51 16.87
N ALA A 195 -16.31 -17.31 17.95
CA ALA A 195 -17.04 -17.07 19.20
C ALA A 195 -16.39 -15.97 20.05
N THR A 196 -15.06 -15.83 19.97
CA THR A 196 -14.29 -14.91 20.83
C THR A 196 -13.69 -13.73 20.07
N GLY A 197 -13.69 -13.76 18.73
CA GLY A 197 -12.98 -12.78 17.90
C GLY A 197 -11.45 -12.82 18.05
N ARG A 198 -10.90 -13.82 18.75
CA ARG A 198 -9.45 -13.94 18.95
C ARG A 198 -8.75 -14.39 17.69
N LYS A 199 -7.72 -13.66 17.24
CA LYS A 199 -6.85 -14.09 16.14
C LYS A 199 -6.19 -15.42 16.47
N LEU A 200 -6.16 -16.33 15.51
CA LEU A 200 -5.48 -17.61 15.59
C LEU A 200 -4.15 -17.49 14.85
N CYS A 201 -3.03 -17.73 15.54
CA CYS A 201 -1.75 -17.88 14.87
C CYS A 201 -1.71 -19.26 14.20
N PRO A 202 -1.51 -19.37 12.89
CA PRO A 202 -1.35 -20.66 12.23
C PRO A 202 -0.22 -21.47 12.89
N GLY A 203 -0.56 -22.65 13.44
CA GLY A 203 0.39 -23.54 14.11
C GLY A 203 0.66 -23.28 15.60
N HIS A 204 0.43 -22.08 16.13
CA HIS A 204 0.72 -21.72 17.53
C HIS A 204 -0.34 -20.75 18.11
N PRO A 205 -1.56 -21.21 18.40
CA PRO A 205 -2.67 -20.32 18.81
C PRO A 205 -2.49 -19.68 20.21
N SER A 206 -1.47 -20.08 20.98
CA SER A 206 -1.18 -19.55 22.33
C SER A 206 0.02 -18.61 22.38
N GLU A 207 0.80 -18.49 21.30
CA GLU A 207 1.98 -17.65 21.26
C GLU A 207 1.65 -16.22 20.77
N PRO A 208 2.35 -15.18 21.28
CA PRO A 208 2.24 -13.85 20.73
C PRO A 208 2.72 -13.84 19.27
N ALA A 209 2.12 -12.99 18.45
CA ALA A 209 2.60 -12.80 17.08
C ALA A 209 4.08 -12.36 17.08
N PRO A 210 4.91 -12.90 16.20
CA PRO A 210 6.31 -12.49 16.11
C PRO A 210 6.40 -11.00 15.74
N ARG A 211 7.44 -10.33 16.22
CA ARG A 211 7.74 -8.95 15.84
C ARG A 211 7.98 -8.84 14.34
N THR A 212 7.63 -7.72 13.78
CA THR A 212 7.70 -7.42 12.36
C THR A 212 8.59 -6.21 12.07
N TYR A 213 8.91 -5.97 10.79
CA TYR A 213 9.56 -4.73 10.36
C TYR A 213 8.68 -3.50 10.61
N ALA A 214 7.34 -3.63 10.59
CA ALA A 214 6.44 -2.54 10.97
C ALA A 214 6.65 -2.13 12.45
N ASP A 215 6.72 -3.10 13.37
CA ASP A 215 6.90 -2.82 14.79
C ASP A 215 8.19 -2.04 15.07
N ILE A 216 9.33 -2.50 14.51
CA ILE A 216 10.62 -1.81 14.71
C ILE A 216 10.67 -0.45 13.99
N THR A 217 9.95 -0.29 12.87
CA THR A 217 9.81 1.01 12.20
C THR A 217 9.07 2.00 13.07
N GLY A 218 7.93 1.59 13.65
CA GLY A 218 7.14 2.43 14.54
C GLY A 218 7.92 2.86 15.78
N GLU A 219 8.67 1.94 16.40
CA GLU A 219 9.56 2.24 17.53
C GLU A 219 10.67 3.24 17.16
N ALA A 220 11.36 2.99 16.04
CA ALA A 220 12.46 3.83 15.59
C ALA A 220 12.00 5.25 15.20
N LEU A 221 10.90 5.35 14.45
CA LEU A 221 10.34 6.64 14.04
C LEU A 221 9.73 7.41 15.21
N SER A 222 9.03 6.75 16.13
CA SER A 222 8.51 7.39 17.34
C SER A 222 9.65 7.98 18.18
N ALA A 223 10.72 7.23 18.39
CA ALA A 223 11.91 7.72 19.09
C ALA A 223 12.62 8.87 18.32
N ALA A 224 12.60 8.86 16.99
CA ALA A 224 13.13 9.97 16.19
C ALA A 224 12.26 11.23 16.29
N ILE A 225 10.95 11.09 16.22
CA ILE A 225 9.96 12.17 16.37
C ILE A 225 10.08 12.83 17.74
N GLU A 226 10.24 12.06 18.82
CA GLU A 226 10.42 12.60 20.17
C GLU A 226 11.69 13.45 20.31
N ARG A 227 12.75 13.10 19.58
CA ARG A 227 14.06 13.78 19.64
C ARG A 227 14.20 14.96 18.69
N ASP A 228 13.52 14.91 17.54
CA ASP A 228 13.72 15.88 16.47
C ASP A 228 12.34 16.34 15.91
N PRO A 229 11.96 17.62 16.14
CA PRO A 229 10.71 18.17 15.67
C PRO A 229 10.63 18.30 14.13
N GLN A 230 11.72 18.07 13.40
CA GLN A 230 11.75 18.09 11.94
C GLN A 230 11.36 16.74 11.33
N VAL A 231 11.39 15.65 12.08
CA VAL A 231 11.00 14.32 11.59
C VAL A 231 9.48 14.26 11.42
N VAL A 232 9.02 13.86 10.24
CA VAL A 232 7.59 13.75 9.91
C VAL A 232 7.33 12.39 9.27
N GLY A 233 6.53 11.54 9.93
CA GLY A 233 6.00 10.31 9.35
C GLY A 233 4.81 10.61 8.45
N ILE A 234 4.80 10.03 7.25
CA ILE A 234 3.72 10.19 6.26
C ILE A 234 3.21 8.81 5.85
N THR A 235 1.91 8.66 5.75
CA THR A 235 1.27 7.45 5.21
C THR A 235 0.12 7.80 4.28
N ALA A 236 -0.21 6.88 3.38
CA ALA A 236 -1.40 6.96 2.51
C ALA A 236 -2.42 5.89 2.95
N ALA A 237 -3.17 6.19 4.02
CA ALA A 237 -4.21 5.35 4.63
C ALA A 237 -3.74 3.97 5.14
N THR A 238 -2.44 3.77 5.30
CA THR A 238 -1.86 2.49 5.77
C THR A 238 -0.90 2.66 6.95
N PRO A 239 -1.29 3.32 8.06
CA PRO A 239 -0.37 3.63 9.17
C PRO A 239 0.23 2.37 9.82
N TYR A 240 -0.47 1.25 9.77
CA TYR A 240 -0.05 0.00 10.37
C TYR A 240 1.22 -0.61 9.74
N ILE A 241 1.49 -0.34 8.44
CA ILE A 241 2.73 -0.86 7.80
C ILE A 241 3.99 -0.22 8.37
N MET A 242 3.84 1.01 8.90
CA MET A 242 4.89 1.75 9.60
C MET A 242 4.86 1.51 11.11
N GLY A 243 3.99 0.63 11.64
CA GLY A 243 3.83 0.34 13.05
C GLY A 243 3.16 1.45 13.87
N PHE A 244 2.53 2.45 13.22
CA PHE A 244 1.85 3.54 13.92
C PHE A 244 0.44 3.13 14.36
N THR A 245 0.36 2.69 15.63
CA THR A 245 -0.93 2.45 16.30
C THR A 245 -1.69 3.78 16.52
N PRO A 246 -3.00 3.75 16.86
CA PRO A 246 -3.75 4.95 17.20
C PRO A 246 -3.06 5.80 18.29
N GLU A 247 -2.48 5.16 19.31
CA GLU A 247 -1.77 5.82 20.41
C GLU A 247 -0.50 6.53 19.90
N LEU A 248 0.29 5.87 19.06
CA LEU A 248 1.51 6.46 18.49
C LEU A 248 1.19 7.61 17.53
N ARG A 249 0.11 7.49 16.73
CA ARG A 249 -0.37 8.60 15.89
C ARG A 249 -0.77 9.81 16.72
N ALA A 250 -1.51 9.58 17.80
CA ALA A 250 -1.92 10.65 18.72
C ALA A 250 -0.73 11.30 19.42
N ALA A 251 0.26 10.52 19.85
CA ALA A 251 1.48 11.03 20.49
C ALA A 251 2.35 11.85 19.52
N ALA A 252 2.49 11.41 18.28
CA ALA A 252 3.25 12.11 17.25
C ALA A 252 2.59 13.44 16.82
N GLY A 253 1.27 13.54 16.92
CA GLY A 253 0.53 14.76 16.62
C GLY A 253 0.79 15.30 15.21
N LYS A 254 1.32 16.52 15.08
CA LYS A 254 1.61 17.14 13.77
C LYS A 254 2.77 16.50 13.01
N GLN A 255 3.57 15.70 13.66
CA GLN A 255 4.70 14.99 13.05
C GLN A 255 4.29 13.64 12.44
N PHE A 256 3.00 13.29 12.50
CA PHE A 256 2.43 12.18 11.74
C PHE A 256 1.28 12.68 10.87
N VAL A 257 1.34 12.39 9.57
CA VAL A 257 0.34 12.83 8.58
C VAL A 257 -0.17 11.64 7.81
N ASP A 258 -1.47 11.36 7.93
CA ASP A 258 -2.18 10.46 7.02
C ASP A 258 -2.87 11.30 5.95
N VAL A 259 -2.47 11.13 4.70
CA VAL A 259 -3.01 11.89 3.56
C VAL A 259 -4.25 11.24 2.94
N GLY A 260 -4.72 10.12 3.48
CA GLY A 260 -5.70 9.26 2.84
C GLY A 260 -5.08 8.41 1.73
N ILE A 261 -5.91 7.79 0.88
CA ILE A 261 -5.40 7.01 -0.27
C ILE A 261 -4.99 8.00 -1.37
N ALA A 262 -3.84 8.65 -1.20
CA ALA A 262 -3.35 9.73 -2.06
C ALA A 262 -1.81 9.69 -2.13
N GLU A 263 -1.28 8.62 -2.70
CA GLU A 263 0.16 8.35 -2.79
C GLU A 263 0.90 9.45 -3.57
N GLU A 264 0.31 9.96 -4.65
CA GLU A 264 0.84 11.06 -5.47
C GLU A 264 1.02 12.32 -4.61
N HIS A 265 -0.02 12.70 -3.86
CA HIS A 265 0.05 13.82 -2.93
C HIS A 265 1.10 13.59 -1.83
N ALA A 266 1.24 12.36 -1.32
CA ALA A 266 2.22 12.04 -0.29
C ALA A 266 3.66 12.32 -0.73
N VAL A 267 4.02 11.96 -1.97
CA VAL A 267 5.37 12.19 -2.52
C VAL A 267 5.61 13.68 -2.72
N THR A 268 4.69 14.40 -3.37
CA THR A 268 4.81 15.86 -3.57
C THR A 268 4.86 16.61 -2.24
N PHE A 269 4.06 16.20 -1.26
CA PHE A 269 4.07 16.77 0.09
C PHE A 269 5.38 16.51 0.83
N ALA A 270 5.92 15.28 0.76
CA ALA A 270 7.22 14.94 1.31
C ALA A 270 8.35 15.78 0.66
N THR A 271 8.29 15.97 -0.66
CA THR A 271 9.22 16.84 -1.40
C THR A 271 9.25 18.25 -0.82
N ALA A 272 8.07 18.86 -0.64
CA ALA A 272 7.97 20.23 -0.10
C ALA A 272 8.48 20.31 1.35
N LEU A 273 8.18 19.34 2.18
CA LEU A 273 8.71 19.22 3.55
C LEU A 273 10.23 19.14 3.56
N ALA A 274 10.81 18.25 2.75
CA ALA A 274 12.25 18.05 2.66
C ALA A 274 12.98 19.33 2.20
N ARG A 275 12.47 19.99 1.16
CA ARG A 275 13.00 21.28 0.65
C ARG A 275 12.86 22.42 1.66
N SER A 276 11.92 22.31 2.59
CA SER A 276 11.72 23.30 3.67
C SER A 276 12.50 22.97 4.95
N GLY A 277 13.36 21.94 4.95
CA GLY A 277 14.25 21.58 6.06
C GLY A 277 13.69 20.51 6.99
N ALA A 278 12.47 20.01 6.79
CA ALA A 278 11.98 18.86 7.51
C ALA A 278 12.63 17.55 7.05
N LYS A 279 12.42 16.48 7.80
CA LYS A 279 12.91 15.11 7.55
C LYS A 279 11.72 14.17 7.34
N PRO A 280 11.05 14.22 6.17
CA PRO A 280 9.88 13.39 5.91
C PRO A 280 10.28 11.93 5.65
N VAL A 281 9.47 11.02 6.20
CA VAL A 281 9.54 9.58 5.96
C VAL A 281 8.18 9.10 5.48
N PHE A 282 8.07 8.75 4.21
CA PHE A 282 6.86 8.21 3.62
C PHE A 282 6.91 6.69 3.57
N GLY A 283 6.01 6.02 4.31
CA GLY A 283 5.87 4.57 4.28
C GLY A 283 4.72 4.13 3.37
N VAL A 284 5.02 3.26 2.42
CA VAL A 284 4.06 2.82 1.40
C VAL A 284 4.36 1.39 0.94
N TYR A 285 3.33 0.62 0.57
CA TYR A 285 3.55 -0.64 -0.13
C TYR A 285 4.13 -0.41 -1.53
N GLY A 286 5.12 -1.20 -1.93
CA GLY A 286 5.76 -1.09 -3.24
C GLY A 286 4.78 -1.14 -4.40
N THR A 287 3.71 -1.94 -4.29
CA THR A 287 2.65 -1.98 -5.30
C THR A 287 1.87 -0.66 -5.41
N PHE A 288 1.62 0.04 -4.30
CA PHE A 288 0.89 1.32 -4.31
C PHE A 288 1.78 2.49 -4.72
N LEU A 289 3.09 2.37 -4.49
CA LEU A 289 4.06 3.38 -4.92
C LEU A 289 4.07 3.60 -6.44
N GLN A 290 3.60 2.63 -7.22
CA GLN A 290 3.49 2.76 -8.68
C GLN A 290 2.62 3.94 -9.13
N ARG A 291 1.60 4.31 -8.34
CA ARG A 291 0.73 5.46 -8.64
C ARG A 291 1.47 6.78 -8.66
N ALA A 292 2.50 6.91 -7.83
CA ALA A 292 3.25 8.14 -7.63
C ALA A 292 4.57 8.17 -8.43
N TYR A 293 4.66 7.41 -9.53
CA TYR A 293 5.90 7.31 -10.30
C TYR A 293 6.32 8.65 -10.91
N ASP A 294 5.37 9.44 -11.41
CA ASP A 294 5.64 10.76 -11.97
C ASP A 294 6.12 11.73 -10.88
N GLU A 295 5.48 11.72 -9.73
CA GLU A 295 5.87 12.56 -8.58
C GLU A 295 7.22 12.15 -7.99
N LEU A 296 7.54 10.86 -7.99
CA LEU A 296 8.89 10.39 -7.64
C LEU A 296 9.94 10.91 -8.60
N TRP A 297 9.66 10.86 -9.90
CA TRP A 297 10.58 11.35 -10.93
C TRP A 297 10.68 12.87 -10.91
N HIS A 298 9.54 13.53 -11.13
CA HIS A 298 9.46 14.96 -11.41
C HIS A 298 9.59 15.82 -10.15
N ASP A 299 8.84 15.48 -9.10
CA ASP A 299 8.82 16.32 -7.90
C ASP A 299 9.99 15.97 -6.97
N LEU A 300 10.18 14.70 -6.66
CA LEU A 300 11.16 14.28 -5.66
C LEU A 300 12.59 14.28 -6.21
N CYS A 301 12.86 13.52 -7.27
CA CYS A 301 14.21 13.24 -7.73
C CYS A 301 14.83 14.39 -8.53
N LEU A 302 14.08 15.02 -9.47
CA LEU A 302 14.62 16.19 -10.21
C LEU A 302 14.89 17.40 -9.30
N ASN A 303 14.24 17.48 -8.13
CA ASN A 303 14.46 18.52 -7.14
C ASN A 303 15.51 18.14 -6.08
N ASP A 304 16.12 16.97 -6.16
CA ASP A 304 17.05 16.46 -5.13
C ASP A 304 16.51 16.66 -3.70
N ALA A 305 15.23 16.32 -3.49
CA ALA A 305 14.59 16.54 -2.22
C ALA A 305 14.93 15.39 -1.26
N PRO A 306 15.65 15.63 -0.15
CA PRO A 306 16.13 14.58 0.74
C PRO A 306 15.02 14.03 1.63
N ALA A 307 14.07 13.31 1.03
CA ALA A 307 13.03 12.57 1.72
C ALA A 307 13.36 11.06 1.76
N THR A 308 12.89 10.37 2.79
CA THR A 308 13.02 8.92 2.91
C THR A 308 11.70 8.25 2.49
N ILE A 309 11.79 7.27 1.58
CA ILE A 309 10.67 6.45 1.13
C ILE A 309 10.88 5.02 1.64
N LEU A 310 10.02 4.52 2.52
CA LEU A 310 10.04 3.14 3.00
C LEU A 310 9.14 2.29 2.11
N VAL A 311 9.75 1.42 1.28
CA VAL A 311 9.07 0.58 0.31
C VAL A 311 8.76 -0.77 0.96
N PHE A 312 7.56 -0.89 1.55
CA PHE A 312 7.12 -2.10 2.24
C PHE A 312 6.62 -3.18 1.26
N GLY A 313 6.82 -4.42 1.64
CA GLY A 313 6.35 -5.56 0.87
C GLY A 313 7.02 -5.74 -0.49
N ALA A 314 8.12 -5.06 -0.73
CA ALA A 314 8.91 -5.19 -1.95
C ALA A 314 9.77 -6.44 -1.86
N SER A 315 9.36 -7.50 -2.48
CA SER A 315 10.09 -8.77 -2.66
C SER A 315 9.23 -9.83 -3.34
N ILE A 316 9.78 -11.04 -3.50
CA ILE A 316 9.05 -12.24 -3.88
C ILE A 316 8.72 -13.01 -2.62
N PHE A 317 7.54 -12.80 -2.05
CA PHE A 317 7.04 -13.58 -0.93
C PHE A 317 5.60 -14.00 -1.18
N GLY A 318 5.17 -15.07 -0.52
CA GLY A 318 3.94 -15.83 -0.77
C GLY A 318 2.64 -15.03 -0.82
N THR A 319 2.50 -14.20 -1.82
CA THR A 319 1.25 -13.50 -2.13
C THR A 319 0.49 -14.28 -3.20
N THR A 320 -0.81 -14.42 -2.99
CA THR A 320 -1.74 -15.03 -3.95
C THR A 320 -2.46 -13.99 -4.80
N SER A 321 -2.12 -12.70 -4.64
CA SER A 321 -2.80 -11.60 -5.33
C SER A 321 -1.93 -11.01 -6.42
N GLU A 322 -2.33 -11.15 -7.66
CA GLU A 322 -1.67 -10.57 -8.83
C GLU A 322 -1.62 -9.03 -8.80
N THR A 323 -2.55 -8.40 -8.09
CA THR A 323 -2.66 -6.95 -8.00
C THR A 323 -1.85 -6.31 -6.86
N HIS A 324 -1.22 -7.13 -5.99
CA HIS A 324 -0.45 -6.65 -4.83
C HIS A 324 1.00 -7.16 -4.85
N LEU A 325 1.51 -7.51 -6.03
CA LEU A 325 2.91 -7.88 -6.23
C LEU A 325 3.79 -6.63 -6.29
N SER A 326 4.96 -6.69 -5.66
CA SER A 326 5.89 -5.56 -5.57
C SER A 326 7.31 -5.94 -6.01
N PHE A 327 7.48 -6.95 -6.85
CA PHE A 327 8.80 -7.42 -7.27
C PHE A 327 9.42 -6.62 -8.42
N PHE A 328 8.70 -5.67 -9.00
CA PHE A 328 9.22 -4.75 -10.03
C PHE A 328 9.65 -3.38 -9.46
N ASP A 329 9.70 -3.25 -8.15
CA ASP A 329 10.17 -2.06 -7.46
C ASP A 329 11.59 -1.65 -7.88
N ILE A 330 12.51 -2.60 -8.02
CA ILE A 330 13.89 -2.34 -8.45
C ILE A 330 13.92 -1.75 -9.86
N SER A 331 13.19 -2.33 -10.82
CA SER A 331 13.15 -1.80 -12.19
C SER A 331 12.45 -0.44 -12.28
N MET A 332 11.43 -0.21 -11.46
CA MET A 332 10.70 1.06 -11.39
C MET A 332 11.58 2.18 -10.82
N LEU A 333 12.22 1.95 -9.68
CA LEU A 333 13.04 2.96 -9.01
C LEU A 333 14.44 3.10 -9.63
N GLY A 334 14.94 2.07 -10.30
CA GLY A 334 16.26 2.09 -10.93
C GLY A 334 16.41 3.08 -12.10
N GLY A 335 15.31 3.58 -12.63
CA GLY A 335 15.31 4.64 -13.65
C GLY A 335 15.26 6.05 -13.09
N LEU A 336 15.08 6.23 -11.77
CA LEU A 336 14.97 7.53 -11.14
C LEU A 336 16.36 8.15 -10.94
N PRO A 337 16.54 9.44 -11.25
CA PRO A 337 17.83 10.12 -11.03
C PRO A 337 18.05 10.40 -9.54
N ASN A 338 19.29 10.39 -9.11
CA ASN A 338 19.76 10.88 -7.81
C ASN A 338 19.17 10.18 -6.58
N MET A 339 18.51 9.03 -6.71
CA MET A 339 17.91 8.30 -5.61
C MET A 339 18.83 7.16 -5.15
N HIS A 340 19.17 7.14 -3.87
CA HIS A 340 19.77 5.97 -3.24
C HIS A 340 18.67 4.94 -2.95
N TYR A 341 18.78 3.72 -3.49
CA TYR A 341 17.83 2.66 -3.20
C TYR A 341 18.49 1.52 -2.43
N LEU A 342 18.32 1.54 -1.12
CA LEU A 342 18.95 0.64 -0.16
C LEU A 342 18.09 -0.62 0.05
N ALA A 343 18.75 -1.77 0.18
CA ALA A 343 18.10 -3.07 0.39
C ALA A 343 18.77 -3.83 1.55
N PRO A 344 18.33 -3.62 2.79
CA PRO A 344 18.88 -4.26 3.97
C PRO A 344 18.62 -5.77 3.98
N ALA A 345 19.58 -6.55 4.42
CA ALA A 345 19.48 -8.00 4.58
C ALA A 345 18.91 -8.43 5.94
N CYS A 346 18.91 -7.53 6.93
CA CYS A 346 18.48 -7.81 8.30
C CYS A 346 18.02 -6.56 9.04
N MET A 347 17.49 -6.75 10.25
CA MET A 347 17.02 -5.69 11.12
C MET A 347 18.09 -4.63 11.41
N GLU A 348 19.31 -5.07 11.71
CA GLU A 348 20.43 -4.19 12.09
C GLU A 348 20.82 -3.26 10.94
N GLU A 349 20.88 -3.79 9.72
CA GLU A 349 21.11 -2.96 8.52
C GLU A 349 19.93 -2.01 8.25
N TYR A 350 18.69 -2.50 8.38
CA TYR A 350 17.50 -1.67 8.18
C TYR A 350 17.47 -0.46 9.12
N LEU A 351 17.71 -0.68 10.41
CA LEU A 351 17.71 0.41 11.40
C LEU A 351 18.86 1.39 11.18
N SER A 352 20.02 0.88 10.77
CA SER A 352 21.18 1.74 10.41
C SER A 352 20.85 2.59 9.17
N MET A 353 20.32 2.00 8.11
CA MET A 353 19.92 2.72 6.89
C MET A 353 18.83 3.75 7.16
N LEU A 354 17.81 3.41 7.98
CA LEU A 354 16.76 4.34 8.37
C LEU A 354 17.33 5.52 9.18
N SER A 355 18.19 5.25 10.15
CA SER A 355 18.84 6.30 10.94
C SER A 355 19.69 7.23 10.06
N TRP A 356 20.51 6.66 9.18
CA TRP A 356 21.33 7.42 8.25
C TRP A 356 20.47 8.28 7.30
N SER A 357 19.37 7.74 6.76
CA SER A 357 18.52 8.46 5.82
C SER A 357 17.85 9.71 6.43
N LEU A 358 17.62 9.72 7.75
CA LEU A 358 17.08 10.89 8.45
C LEU A 358 18.09 12.05 8.53
N ASP A 359 19.38 11.75 8.51
CA ASP A 359 20.44 12.75 8.59
C ASP A 359 21.06 13.06 7.22
N HIS A 360 20.83 12.22 6.21
CA HIS A 360 21.23 12.48 4.83
C HIS A 360 20.39 13.60 4.21
N ARG A 361 21.06 14.66 3.69
CA ARG A 361 20.39 15.89 3.25
C ARG A 361 20.67 16.29 1.80
N GLU A 362 21.23 15.39 1.00
CA GLU A 362 21.64 15.69 -0.37
C GLU A 362 20.65 15.14 -1.40
N HIS A 363 20.29 13.87 -1.28
CA HIS A 363 19.48 13.15 -2.26
C HIS A 363 18.31 12.40 -1.60
N PRO A 364 17.24 12.06 -2.34
CA PRO A 364 16.20 11.18 -1.85
C PRO A 364 16.72 9.76 -1.60
N VAL A 365 16.20 9.13 -0.57
CA VAL A 365 16.57 7.76 -0.16
C VAL A 365 15.32 6.87 -0.17
N ALA A 366 15.36 5.76 -0.90
CA ALA A 366 14.39 4.69 -0.76
C ALA A 366 15.03 3.53 0.03
N ILE A 367 14.25 2.90 0.91
CA ILE A 367 14.68 1.70 1.65
C ILE A 367 13.69 0.57 1.37
N ARG A 368 14.18 -0.52 0.81
CA ARG A 368 13.43 -1.73 0.51
C ARG A 368 13.22 -2.53 1.77
N VAL A 369 12.08 -2.31 2.44
CA VAL A 369 11.78 -3.00 3.70
C VAL A 369 11.48 -4.46 3.42
N PRO A 370 12.22 -5.41 4.04
CA PRO A 370 12.04 -6.83 3.76
C PRO A 370 10.59 -7.29 3.97
N GLY A 371 10.07 -8.04 3.00
CA GLY A 371 8.70 -8.57 3.05
C GLY A 371 8.54 -9.86 3.85
N ILE A 372 9.64 -10.51 4.20
CA ILE A 372 9.70 -11.70 5.06
C ILE A 372 9.62 -11.31 6.54
N GLY A 373 9.51 -12.30 7.43
CA GLY A 373 9.56 -12.07 8.88
C GLY A 373 10.83 -11.33 9.32
N LEU A 374 10.78 -10.74 10.50
CA LEU A 374 11.91 -10.00 11.05
C LEU A 374 13.13 -10.93 11.24
N VAL A 375 14.22 -10.58 10.56
CA VAL A 375 15.50 -11.33 10.62
C VAL A 375 16.50 -10.47 11.37
N SER A 376 17.06 -10.99 12.48
CA SER A 376 18.14 -10.33 13.23
C SER A 376 19.47 -11.04 12.96
N ARG A 377 20.47 -10.29 12.51
CA ARG A 377 21.82 -10.73 12.19
C ARG A 377 22.84 -9.72 12.75
N PRO A 378 23.13 -9.81 14.08
CA PRO A 378 24.13 -8.91 14.70
C PRO A 378 25.52 -9.03 14.08
N ASP A 379 25.83 -10.17 13.45
CA ASP A 379 27.06 -10.40 12.71
C ASP A 379 27.17 -9.58 11.40
N LEU A 380 26.06 -9.08 10.88
CA LEU A 380 25.96 -8.19 9.72
C LEU A 380 25.76 -6.72 10.12
N ALA A 381 25.69 -6.42 11.43
CA ALA A 381 25.46 -5.05 11.89
C ALA A 381 26.50 -4.09 11.31
N PRO A 382 26.08 -3.00 10.65
CA PRO A 382 27.02 -2.00 10.13
C PRO A 382 27.71 -1.25 11.25
N ALA A 383 28.87 -0.63 10.94
CA ALA A 383 29.48 0.33 11.85
C ALA A 383 28.53 1.52 12.09
N GLU A 384 28.58 2.12 13.28
CA GLU A 384 27.68 3.19 13.71
C GLU A 384 27.73 4.42 12.77
N ASP A 385 28.89 4.67 12.15
CA ASP A 385 29.17 5.77 11.24
C ASP A 385 29.14 5.37 9.75
N THR A 386 28.47 4.27 9.40
CA THR A 386 28.37 3.82 8.00
C THR A 386 27.67 4.88 7.15
N ASP A 387 28.39 5.40 6.14
CA ASP A 387 27.84 6.31 5.14
C ASP A 387 27.40 5.54 3.89
N TYR A 388 26.08 5.52 3.65
CA TYR A 388 25.50 4.82 2.50
C TYR A 388 25.54 5.64 1.20
N SER A 389 25.93 6.91 1.21
CA SER A 389 26.15 7.68 -0.02
C SER A 389 27.41 7.21 -0.79
N ALA A 390 28.33 6.57 -0.10
CA ALA A 390 29.60 6.12 -0.66
C ALA A 390 29.51 4.85 -1.53
N VAL A 391 28.33 4.29 -1.73
CA VAL A 391 28.08 3.05 -2.49
C VAL A 391 29.18 2.01 -2.31
N ARG A 392 29.14 1.28 -1.19
CA ARG A 392 30.12 0.22 -0.87
C ARG A 392 29.42 -1.09 -0.59
N TYR A 393 29.82 -2.15 -1.29
CA TYR A 393 29.33 -3.49 -1.05
C TYR A 393 30.02 -4.11 0.18
N ASN A 394 29.28 -4.92 0.92
CA ASN A 394 29.80 -5.60 2.10
C ASN A 394 30.24 -7.04 1.75
N VAL A 395 31.54 -7.32 1.84
CA VAL A 395 32.08 -8.66 1.70
C VAL A 395 31.97 -9.39 3.03
N VAL A 396 30.98 -10.29 3.15
CA VAL A 396 30.72 -11.05 4.37
C VAL A 396 31.70 -12.22 4.53
N ARG A 397 32.08 -12.82 3.41
CA ARG A 397 33.07 -13.90 3.38
C ARG A 397 33.90 -13.83 2.11
N GLN A 398 35.22 -13.86 2.26
CA GLN A 398 36.13 -13.94 1.13
C GLN A 398 36.33 -15.38 0.68
N GLY A 399 36.25 -15.64 -0.60
CA GLY A 399 36.47 -16.93 -1.23
C GLY A 399 37.31 -16.80 -2.49
N ARG A 400 37.16 -17.76 -3.41
CA ARG A 400 37.86 -17.83 -4.68
C ARG A 400 36.93 -18.41 -5.76
N ASP A 401 37.27 -18.19 -7.00
CA ASP A 401 36.65 -18.75 -8.20
C ASP A 401 35.18 -18.35 -8.44
N VAL A 402 34.34 -18.29 -7.43
CA VAL A 402 32.90 -17.98 -7.49
C VAL A 402 32.58 -16.84 -6.52
N ALA A 403 31.77 -15.87 -6.98
CA ALA A 403 31.19 -14.86 -6.11
C ALA A 403 29.66 -14.99 -6.09
N VAL A 404 29.07 -14.94 -4.91
CA VAL A 404 27.64 -14.94 -4.68
C VAL A 404 27.23 -13.56 -4.16
N LEU A 405 26.58 -12.77 -5.01
CA LEU A 405 26.00 -11.49 -4.63
C LEU A 405 24.55 -11.70 -4.24
N ALA A 406 24.22 -11.50 -2.98
CA ALA A 406 22.90 -11.76 -2.42
C ALA A 406 22.30 -10.50 -1.80
N LEU A 407 21.24 -9.98 -2.42
CA LEU A 407 20.64 -8.69 -2.11
C LEU A 407 19.48 -8.82 -1.13
N GLY A 408 19.48 -8.00 -0.09
CA GLY A 408 18.36 -7.80 0.81
C GLY A 408 17.89 -9.11 1.44
N ASP A 409 16.59 -9.39 1.42
CA ASP A 409 15.96 -10.59 1.98
C ASP A 409 16.35 -11.91 1.29
N PHE A 410 17.04 -11.86 0.15
CA PHE A 410 17.68 -13.02 -0.48
C PHE A 410 19.08 -13.35 0.08
N PHE A 411 19.58 -12.56 1.04
CA PHE A 411 20.92 -12.77 1.58
C PHE A 411 21.08 -14.18 2.22
N GLU A 412 20.10 -14.63 3.01
CA GLU A 412 20.13 -15.98 3.59
C GLU A 412 20.16 -17.10 2.53
N LEU A 413 19.46 -16.90 1.40
CA LEU A 413 19.51 -17.84 0.30
C LEU A 413 20.92 -17.89 -0.30
N GLY A 414 21.54 -16.74 -0.53
CA GLY A 414 22.92 -16.64 -1.03
C GLY A 414 23.92 -17.29 -0.09
N GLU A 415 23.77 -17.09 1.21
CA GLU A 415 24.61 -17.73 2.23
C GLU A 415 24.47 -19.25 2.21
N ARG A 416 23.23 -19.77 2.10
CA ARG A 416 22.99 -21.22 1.94
C ARG A 416 23.60 -21.77 0.65
N VAL A 417 23.52 -21.04 -0.46
CA VAL A 417 24.16 -21.42 -1.72
C VAL A 417 25.69 -21.50 -1.54
N ALA A 418 26.31 -20.48 -0.96
CA ALA A 418 27.75 -20.46 -0.72
C ALA A 418 28.22 -21.59 0.22
N ASN A 419 27.44 -21.90 1.26
CA ASN A 419 27.72 -23.02 2.17
C ASN A 419 27.61 -24.37 1.45
N ARG A 420 26.62 -24.54 0.59
CA ARG A 420 26.41 -25.74 -0.18
C ARG A 420 27.51 -25.96 -1.23
N LEU A 421 27.98 -24.90 -1.88
CA LEU A 421 29.13 -24.95 -2.79
C LEU A 421 30.39 -25.45 -2.07
N ALA A 422 30.66 -24.99 -0.86
CA ALA A 422 31.77 -25.43 -0.06
C ALA A 422 31.62 -26.94 0.34
N ALA A 423 30.45 -27.32 0.85
CA ALA A 423 30.22 -28.65 1.40
C ALA A 423 30.15 -29.74 0.32
N GLU A 424 29.52 -29.50 -0.82
CA GLU A 424 29.26 -30.50 -1.85
C GLU A 424 30.34 -30.50 -2.97
N TYR A 425 30.94 -29.34 -3.24
CA TYR A 425 31.84 -29.16 -4.39
C TYR A 425 33.25 -28.70 -4.02
N GLY A 426 33.49 -28.38 -2.73
CA GLY A 426 34.78 -27.86 -2.27
C GLY A 426 35.13 -26.46 -2.82
N ILE A 427 34.11 -25.70 -3.19
CA ILE A 427 34.24 -24.33 -3.74
C ILE A 427 34.01 -23.34 -2.64
N GLU A 428 35.04 -22.60 -2.26
CA GLU A 428 34.95 -21.49 -1.31
C GLU A 428 34.54 -20.21 -2.03
N ALA A 429 33.22 -19.92 -2.05
CA ALA A 429 32.69 -18.74 -2.71
C ALA A 429 32.87 -17.47 -1.88
N THR A 430 33.18 -16.35 -2.56
CA THR A 430 33.03 -15.02 -1.97
C THR A 430 31.55 -14.70 -1.80
N LEU A 431 31.12 -14.35 -0.58
CA LEU A 431 29.75 -13.96 -0.28
C LEU A 431 29.67 -12.45 -0.06
N VAL A 432 28.86 -11.79 -0.88
CA VAL A 432 28.73 -10.33 -0.90
C VAL A 432 27.27 -9.94 -0.61
N ASN A 433 27.10 -8.98 0.30
CA ASN A 433 25.84 -8.26 0.46
C ASN A 433 25.94 -6.89 -0.22
N PRO A 434 25.31 -6.67 -1.37
CA PRO A 434 25.43 -5.41 -2.11
C PRO A 434 24.86 -4.21 -1.36
N ARG A 435 23.82 -4.36 -0.54
CA ARG A 435 23.11 -3.29 0.18
C ARG A 435 22.30 -2.32 -0.70
N TYR A 436 22.65 -2.18 -1.98
CA TYR A 436 22.05 -1.26 -2.94
C TYR A 436 21.28 -2.04 -4.00
N ALA A 437 20.03 -1.66 -4.24
CA ALA A 437 19.18 -2.34 -5.21
C ALA A 437 19.47 -1.89 -6.66
N THR A 438 19.95 -0.67 -6.87
CA THR A 438 20.12 -0.07 -8.20
C THR A 438 21.51 0.51 -8.44
N GLU A 439 22.27 0.81 -7.41
CA GLU A 439 23.59 1.42 -7.51
C GLU A 439 24.68 0.36 -7.49
N LEU A 440 25.76 0.60 -8.20
CA LEU A 440 26.84 -0.37 -8.39
C LEU A 440 28.16 0.14 -7.79
N ASP A 441 28.75 -0.64 -6.90
CA ASP A 441 30.15 -0.47 -6.49
C ASP A 441 31.09 -0.96 -7.62
N ARG A 442 31.32 -0.09 -8.60
CA ARG A 442 32.06 -0.43 -9.82
C ARG A 442 33.49 -0.87 -9.55
N GLU A 443 34.18 -0.18 -8.65
CA GLU A 443 35.56 -0.49 -8.27
C GLU A 443 35.66 -1.90 -7.69
N PHE A 444 34.74 -2.24 -6.79
CA PHE A 444 34.66 -3.58 -6.20
C PHE A 444 34.30 -4.65 -7.26
N LEU A 445 33.31 -4.38 -8.11
CA LEU A 445 32.88 -5.33 -9.16
C LEU A 445 34.00 -5.58 -10.18
N ASP A 446 34.78 -4.56 -10.56
CA ASP A 446 35.93 -4.71 -11.43
C ASP A 446 37.04 -5.59 -10.79
N SER A 447 37.30 -5.40 -9.49
CA SER A 447 38.24 -6.24 -8.74
C SER A 447 37.74 -7.68 -8.62
N LEU A 448 36.44 -7.85 -8.33
CA LEU A 448 35.81 -9.17 -8.22
C LEU A 448 35.89 -9.94 -9.54
N ALA A 449 35.61 -9.26 -10.66
CA ALA A 449 35.71 -9.86 -12.00
C ALA A 449 37.14 -10.26 -12.38
N ALA A 450 38.17 -9.59 -11.85
CA ALA A 450 39.56 -9.95 -12.07
C ALA A 450 40.01 -11.18 -11.24
N GLU A 451 39.41 -11.39 -10.07
CA GLU A 451 39.79 -12.43 -9.11
C GLU A 451 38.94 -13.70 -9.22
N HIS A 452 37.75 -13.65 -9.82
CA HIS A 452 36.78 -14.72 -9.89
C HIS A 452 36.49 -15.15 -11.34
N ARG A 453 36.10 -16.39 -11.52
CA ARG A 453 35.69 -16.92 -12.84
C ARG A 453 34.18 -16.78 -13.06
N VAL A 454 33.41 -16.82 -11.99
CA VAL A 454 31.94 -16.72 -11.99
C VAL A 454 31.48 -15.95 -10.76
#